data_1f20ea2b0b445b845d4047e387b77597
#
_entry.id   1f20ea2b0b445b845d4047e387b77597
#
_cell.length_a   1.000
_cell.length_b   1.000
_cell.length_c   1.000
_cell.angle_alpha   90.00
_cell.angle_beta   90.00
_cell.angle_gamma   90.00
#
_symmetry.space_group_name_H-M   'P 1'
#
loop_
_entity.id
_entity.type
_entity.pdbx_description
1 polymer ?
#
loop_
_entity_poly.entity_id
_entity_poly.type
_entity_poly.pdbx_seq_one_letter_code
_entity_poly.pdbx_strand_id
1 'polypeptide(L)'
;FIRTEGRALPVFLLVDVSGSMEGQKIATVNVALKEMISGFQKIENPRGVIELCILAFGGNSVKVIKDLSKVEDSDVYTLTADGQTPMGLAFEKVADMIQDQSIVSSRAYTPTIVLISDGNPTDFHAEGKSVDEIKQWPSLARIHNESRVSKAVRLAMGIGGDMDVNVLKAFINNSEMPVIMAKDNDTIAKFFEWVTMSVSIRSVSANPNAVAAVDPNDIFDDDEEVF
;
A
#
# COMPACT_ATOMS: atom_id res chain seq x y z
N PHE A 1 -19.11 -11.22 29.60
CA PHE A 1 -18.92 -11.42 28.15
C PHE A 1 -17.50 -10.98 27.81
N ILE A 2 -16.59 -11.92 27.58
CA ILE A 2 -15.30 -11.64 26.98
C ILE A 2 -15.59 -11.27 25.52
N ARG A 3 -15.50 -9.99 25.15
CA ARG A 3 -15.40 -9.61 23.74
C ARG A 3 -14.10 -10.23 23.25
N THR A 4 -14.18 -11.31 22.51
CA THR A 4 -13.04 -11.77 21.71
C THR A 4 -12.73 -10.63 20.75
N GLU A 5 -11.59 -9.99 20.93
CA GLU A 5 -11.09 -9.02 19.96
C GLU A 5 -11.08 -9.71 18.59
N GLY A 6 -11.63 -9.05 17.57
CA GLY A 6 -11.66 -9.59 16.23
C GLY A 6 -10.23 -9.85 15.73
N ARG A 7 -10.08 -10.80 14.82
CA ARG A 7 -8.79 -11.15 14.22
C ARG A 7 -8.26 -9.98 13.39
N ALA A 8 -7.01 -9.59 13.58
CA ALA A 8 -6.40 -8.47 12.88
C ALA A 8 -6.36 -8.69 11.35
N LEU A 9 -6.69 -7.64 10.60
CA LEU A 9 -6.51 -7.53 9.14
C LEU A 9 -5.50 -6.40 8.87
N PRO A 10 -4.20 -6.72 8.76
CA PRO A 10 -3.16 -5.71 8.63
C PRO A 10 -3.17 -5.04 7.26
N VAL A 11 -3.02 -3.73 7.23
CA VAL A 11 -2.84 -2.90 6.03
C VAL A 11 -1.59 -2.05 6.20
N PHE A 12 -0.66 -2.16 5.27
CA PHE A 12 0.56 -1.38 5.22
C PHE A 12 0.54 -0.43 4.04
N LEU A 13 0.58 0.87 4.28
CA LEU A 13 0.78 1.88 3.26
C LEU A 13 2.26 2.23 3.16
N LEU A 14 2.84 2.06 1.99
CA LEU A 14 4.18 2.53 1.63
C LEU A 14 4.00 3.77 0.77
N VAL A 15 4.22 4.95 1.33
CA VAL A 15 3.97 6.22 0.66
C VAL A 15 5.29 6.92 0.36
N ASP A 16 5.53 7.18 -0.92
CA ASP A 16 6.60 8.02 -1.38
C ASP A 16 6.40 9.46 -0.88
N VAL A 17 7.40 9.96 -0.19
CA VAL A 17 7.48 11.36 0.24
C VAL A 17 8.78 12.00 -0.25
N SER A 18 9.28 11.57 -1.42
CA SER A 18 10.42 12.20 -2.09
C SER A 18 10.08 13.61 -2.58
N GLY A 19 11.11 14.39 -2.95
CA GLY A 19 10.94 15.78 -3.37
C GLY A 19 10.01 15.96 -4.57
N SER A 20 9.90 14.98 -5.48
CA SER A 20 8.96 15.01 -6.63
C SER A 20 7.49 14.96 -6.24
N MET A 21 7.20 14.48 -5.02
CA MET A 21 5.84 14.48 -4.45
C MET A 21 5.41 15.85 -3.91
N GLU A 22 6.31 16.83 -3.81
CA GLU A 22 6.03 18.15 -3.25
C GLU A 22 4.87 18.87 -3.97
N GLY A 23 4.11 19.65 -3.23
CA GLY A 23 3.00 20.46 -3.75
C GLY A 23 1.69 19.68 -3.83
N GLN A 24 1.04 19.67 -5.00
CA GLN A 24 -0.32 19.16 -5.16
C GLN A 24 -0.41 17.63 -4.95
N LYS A 25 0.61 16.87 -5.37
CA LYS A 25 0.60 15.40 -5.22
C LYS A 25 0.49 14.99 -3.76
N ILE A 26 1.41 15.46 -2.91
CA ILE A 26 1.38 15.10 -1.48
C ILE A 26 0.16 15.67 -0.76
N ALA A 27 -0.31 16.85 -1.18
CA ALA A 27 -1.54 17.44 -0.63
C ALA A 27 -2.76 16.56 -0.93
N THR A 28 -2.90 16.06 -2.15
CA THR A 28 -3.98 15.16 -2.55
C THR A 28 -3.88 13.81 -1.81
N VAL A 29 -2.68 13.25 -1.69
CA VAL A 29 -2.44 12.01 -0.92
C VAL A 29 -2.87 12.21 0.55
N ASN A 30 -2.55 13.36 1.17
CA ASN A 30 -2.95 13.64 2.55
C ASN A 30 -4.48 13.70 2.71
N VAL A 31 -5.19 14.31 1.77
CA VAL A 31 -6.67 14.35 1.78
C VAL A 31 -7.24 12.94 1.63
N ALA A 32 -6.79 12.20 0.62
CA ALA A 32 -7.26 10.84 0.34
C ALA A 32 -6.96 9.87 1.48
N LEU A 33 -5.79 10.00 2.13
CA LEU A 33 -5.42 9.23 3.32
C LEU A 33 -6.41 9.47 4.47
N LYS A 34 -6.79 10.73 4.72
CA LYS A 34 -7.77 11.08 5.75
C LYS A 34 -9.14 10.47 5.45
N GLU A 35 -9.57 10.51 4.20
CA GLU A 35 -10.85 9.93 3.77
C GLU A 35 -10.85 8.40 3.92
N MET A 36 -9.75 7.73 3.54
CA MET A 36 -9.58 6.30 3.74
C MET A 36 -9.65 5.90 5.22
N ILE A 37 -8.95 6.62 6.10
CA ILE A 37 -8.99 6.41 7.54
C ILE A 37 -10.43 6.54 8.05
N SER A 38 -11.12 7.61 7.66
CA SER A 38 -12.54 7.81 8.00
C SER A 38 -13.45 6.69 7.47
N GLY A 39 -13.15 6.16 6.29
CA GLY A 39 -13.86 5.00 5.73
C GLY A 39 -13.70 3.76 6.59
N PHE A 40 -12.47 3.46 7.02
CA PHE A 40 -12.20 2.30 7.90
C PHE A 40 -12.88 2.42 9.27
N GLN A 41 -12.94 3.62 9.84
CA GLN A 41 -13.60 3.87 11.13
C GLN A 41 -15.12 3.61 11.10
N LYS A 42 -15.76 3.74 9.93
CA LYS A 42 -17.19 3.56 9.76
C LYS A 42 -17.62 2.11 9.56
N ILE A 43 -16.68 1.16 9.48
CA ILE A 43 -17.01 -0.24 9.27
C ILE A 43 -17.65 -0.82 10.53
N GLU A 44 -18.89 -1.25 10.41
CA GLU A 44 -19.64 -1.87 11.50
C GLU A 44 -19.43 -3.38 11.54
N ASN A 45 -19.27 -3.92 12.75
CA ASN A 45 -19.18 -5.36 13.01
C ASN A 45 -18.15 -6.10 12.14
N PRO A 46 -16.89 -5.63 12.05
CA PRO A 46 -15.88 -6.29 11.25
C PRO A 46 -15.54 -7.68 11.81
N ARG A 47 -15.37 -8.66 10.93
CA ARG A 47 -14.78 -9.97 11.28
C ARG A 47 -13.27 -9.89 11.34
N GLY A 48 -12.68 -9.13 10.40
CA GLY A 48 -11.28 -8.75 10.40
C GLY A 48 -11.14 -7.30 10.86
N VAL A 49 -10.54 -7.08 12.04
CA VAL A 49 -10.29 -5.74 12.54
C VAL A 49 -9.14 -5.12 11.77
N ILE A 50 -9.41 -4.03 11.05
CA ILE A 50 -8.40 -3.33 10.27
C ILE A 50 -7.37 -2.70 11.21
N GLU A 51 -6.12 -3.08 11.02
CA GLU A 51 -4.95 -2.44 11.63
C GLU A 51 -4.13 -1.79 10.54
N LEU A 52 -3.92 -0.48 10.64
CA LEU A 52 -3.21 0.33 9.66
C LEU A 52 -1.80 0.65 10.16
N CYS A 53 -0.82 0.47 9.28
CA CYS A 53 0.53 0.99 9.40
C CYS A 53 0.81 1.94 8.23
N ILE A 54 1.46 3.07 8.50
CA ILE A 54 1.86 4.04 7.48
C ILE A 54 3.38 4.18 7.53
N LEU A 55 4.03 3.78 6.44
CA LEU A 55 5.47 3.94 6.21
C LEU A 55 5.68 5.01 5.14
N ALA A 56 6.32 6.11 5.49
CA ALA A 56 6.73 7.13 4.55
C ALA A 56 8.20 6.93 4.17
N PHE A 57 8.50 6.80 2.88
CA PHE A 57 9.87 6.70 2.40
C PHE A 57 10.25 7.92 1.57
N GLY A 58 11.33 8.58 1.97
CA GLY A 58 11.83 9.79 1.35
C GLY A 58 13.18 10.19 1.93
N GLY A 59 13.90 11.11 1.29
CA GLY A 59 15.25 11.44 1.68
C GLY A 59 16.15 10.20 1.58
N ASN A 60 16.70 9.74 2.70
CA ASN A 60 17.54 8.54 2.78
C ASN A 60 17.02 7.53 3.79
N SER A 61 15.73 7.58 4.13
CA SER A 61 15.17 6.77 5.22
C SER A 61 13.71 6.40 5.00
N VAL A 62 13.26 5.45 5.81
CA VAL A 62 11.85 5.11 5.96
C VAL A 62 11.41 5.49 7.37
N LYS A 63 10.33 6.26 7.46
CA LYS A 63 9.74 6.68 8.74
C LYS A 63 8.44 5.91 8.97
N VAL A 64 8.27 5.37 10.17
CA VAL A 64 7.00 4.86 10.63
C VAL A 64 6.18 6.05 11.10
N ILE A 65 5.17 6.44 10.32
CA ILE A 65 4.25 7.55 10.63
C ILE A 65 3.17 7.08 11.59
N LYS A 66 2.67 5.86 11.37
CA LYS A 66 1.75 5.17 12.25
C LYS A 66 2.22 3.72 12.41
N ASP A 67 2.41 3.30 13.65
CA ASP A 67 2.64 1.89 13.97
C ASP A 67 1.39 1.06 13.66
N LEU A 68 1.58 -0.24 13.33
CA LEU A 68 0.47 -1.13 13.04
C LEU A 68 -0.47 -1.22 14.25
N SER A 69 -1.62 -0.61 14.13
CA SER A 69 -2.63 -0.55 15.18
C SER A 69 -4.02 -0.24 14.58
N LYS A 70 -5.06 -0.47 15.37
CA LYS A 70 -6.43 -0.10 14.99
C LYS A 70 -6.51 1.39 14.64
N VAL A 71 -7.40 1.72 13.71
CA VAL A 71 -7.67 3.10 13.32
C VAL A 71 -8.59 3.74 14.35
N GLU A 72 -8.18 4.88 14.89
CA GLU A 72 -8.92 5.62 15.92
C GLU A 72 -9.42 6.98 15.40
N ASP A 73 -10.43 7.56 16.05
CA ASP A 73 -11.02 8.83 15.65
C ASP A 73 -10.03 10.02 15.67
N SER A 74 -8.99 9.92 16.49
CA SER A 74 -7.92 10.91 16.60
C SER A 74 -6.82 10.76 15.55
N ASP A 75 -6.86 9.72 14.71
CA ASP A 75 -5.84 9.46 13.71
C ASP A 75 -5.88 10.51 12.60
N VAL A 76 -4.96 11.46 12.67
CA VAL A 76 -4.75 12.49 11.65
C VAL A 76 -3.26 12.56 11.34
N TYR A 77 -2.91 12.30 10.08
CA TYR A 77 -1.53 12.30 9.63
C TYR A 77 -1.34 13.28 8.48
N THR A 78 -0.23 14.01 8.51
CA THR A 78 0.20 14.89 7.42
C THR A 78 1.59 14.47 6.98
N LEU A 79 1.71 14.03 5.72
CA LEU A 79 2.98 13.69 5.10
C LEU A 79 3.58 14.92 4.45
N THR A 80 4.89 15.06 4.53
CA THR A 80 5.66 16.14 3.90
C THR A 80 6.71 15.53 2.99
N ALA A 81 6.88 16.10 1.80
CA ALA A 81 7.80 15.58 0.79
C ALA A 81 9.18 16.22 0.91
N ASP A 82 10.24 15.41 0.77
CA ASP A 82 11.64 15.83 0.72
C ASP A 82 12.56 14.70 0.22
N GLY A 83 13.58 15.06 -0.54
CA GLY A 83 14.73 14.22 -0.87
C GLY A 83 14.48 13.12 -1.90
N GLN A 84 15.18 11.99 -1.71
CA GLN A 84 15.22 10.87 -2.65
C GLN A 84 14.10 9.84 -2.45
N THR A 85 14.10 8.77 -3.26
CA THR A 85 13.09 7.70 -3.28
C THR A 85 13.69 6.35 -2.85
N PRO A 86 13.96 6.11 -1.56
CA PRO A 86 14.58 4.87 -1.07
C PRO A 86 13.53 3.75 -0.96
N MET A 87 13.01 3.31 -2.10
CA MET A 87 11.89 2.34 -2.18
C MET A 87 12.29 0.96 -1.66
N GLY A 88 13.54 0.54 -1.92
CA GLY A 88 14.06 -0.73 -1.41
C GLY A 88 14.10 -0.79 0.10
N LEU A 89 14.48 0.32 0.76
CA LEU A 89 14.42 0.40 2.22
C LEU A 89 12.98 0.23 2.74
N ALA A 90 11.98 0.75 2.01
CA ALA A 90 10.57 0.55 2.37
C ALA A 90 10.15 -0.92 2.23
N PHE A 91 10.60 -1.62 1.19
CA PHE A 91 10.36 -3.06 1.02
C PHE A 91 10.99 -3.88 2.14
N GLU A 92 12.23 -3.60 2.49
CA GLU A 92 12.91 -4.26 3.60
C GLU A 92 12.18 -4.02 4.92
N LYS A 93 11.81 -2.77 5.20
CA LYS A 93 11.10 -2.40 6.44
C LYS A 93 9.77 -3.12 6.58
N VAL A 94 8.94 -3.14 5.54
CA VAL A 94 7.62 -3.83 5.60
C VAL A 94 7.79 -5.34 5.69
N ALA A 95 8.80 -5.92 5.01
CA ALA A 95 9.11 -7.34 5.13
C ALA A 95 9.49 -7.71 6.57
N ASP A 96 10.40 -6.95 7.19
CA ASP A 96 10.80 -7.15 8.60
C ASP A 96 9.57 -7.09 9.53
N MET A 97 8.71 -6.09 9.37
CA MET A 97 7.52 -5.92 10.20
C MET A 97 6.52 -7.08 10.05
N ILE A 98 6.29 -7.57 8.83
CA ILE A 98 5.36 -8.69 8.58
C ILE A 98 5.93 -10.02 9.07
N GLN A 99 7.25 -10.21 8.99
CA GLN A 99 7.91 -11.42 9.49
C GLN A 99 7.97 -11.47 11.01
N ASP A 100 7.98 -10.31 11.68
CA ASP A 100 7.98 -10.24 13.14
C ASP A 100 6.58 -10.54 13.71
N GLN A 101 6.45 -11.66 14.41
CA GLN A 101 5.19 -12.09 15.04
C GLN A 101 4.76 -11.21 16.22
N SER A 102 5.66 -10.40 16.75
CA SER A 102 5.31 -9.41 17.79
C SER A 102 4.60 -8.18 17.21
N ILE A 103 4.81 -7.90 15.92
CA ILE A 103 4.17 -6.81 15.19
C ILE A 103 2.92 -7.34 14.47
N VAL A 104 3.08 -8.34 13.61
CA VAL A 104 1.97 -8.98 12.91
C VAL A 104 1.73 -10.36 13.49
N SER A 105 0.70 -10.51 14.31
CA SER A 105 0.36 -11.80 14.92
C SER A 105 0.31 -12.94 13.91
N SER A 106 0.76 -14.13 14.31
CA SER A 106 0.62 -15.35 13.49
C SER A 106 -0.85 -15.72 13.21
N ARG A 107 -1.78 -15.18 14.00
CA ARG A 107 -3.23 -15.36 13.83
C ARG A 107 -3.85 -14.31 12.91
N ALA A 108 -3.14 -13.25 12.52
CA ALA A 108 -3.67 -12.22 11.64
C ALA A 108 -4.10 -12.78 10.28
N TYR A 109 -5.05 -12.11 9.64
CA TYR A 109 -5.36 -12.37 8.24
C TYR A 109 -4.19 -11.93 7.35
N THR A 110 -4.18 -12.43 6.13
CA THR A 110 -3.18 -12.05 5.13
C THR A 110 -3.11 -10.53 4.99
N PRO A 111 -1.94 -9.90 5.16
CA PRO A 111 -1.79 -8.46 5.03
C PRO A 111 -2.10 -7.93 3.63
N THR A 112 -2.46 -6.65 3.55
CA THR A 112 -2.45 -5.87 2.31
C THR A 112 -1.28 -4.89 2.37
N ILE A 113 -0.47 -4.82 1.31
CA ILE A 113 0.59 -3.83 1.14
C ILE A 113 0.21 -2.95 -0.04
N VAL A 114 0.16 -1.64 0.18
CA VAL A 114 -0.18 -0.64 -0.83
C VAL A 114 1.04 0.24 -1.08
N LEU A 115 1.53 0.27 -2.31
CA LEU A 115 2.66 1.11 -2.73
C LEU A 115 2.14 2.32 -3.53
N ILE A 116 2.57 3.51 -3.14
CA ILE A 116 2.24 4.77 -3.80
C ILE A 116 3.54 5.53 -4.03
N SER A 117 3.88 5.79 -5.30
CA SER A 117 5.10 6.52 -5.67
C SER A 117 4.93 7.28 -6.98
N ASP A 118 5.66 8.38 -7.14
CA ASP A 118 5.68 9.16 -8.38
C ASP A 118 7.02 9.08 -9.12
N GLY A 119 7.96 8.29 -8.61
CA GLY A 119 9.30 8.19 -9.17
C GLY A 119 9.93 6.81 -9.07
N ASN A 120 10.98 6.63 -9.86
CA ASN A 120 11.77 5.41 -9.81
C ASN A 120 12.59 5.33 -8.51
N PRO A 121 12.86 4.12 -8.01
CA PRO A 121 13.71 3.96 -6.83
C PRO A 121 15.10 4.56 -7.07
N THR A 122 15.62 5.26 -6.06
CA THR A 122 17.00 5.80 -6.10
C THR A 122 18.02 4.81 -5.55
N ASP A 123 17.58 3.78 -4.86
CA ASP A 123 18.39 2.69 -4.29
C ASP A 123 18.44 1.44 -5.19
N PHE A 124 17.86 1.52 -6.40
CA PHE A 124 17.93 0.50 -7.43
C PHE A 124 17.80 1.11 -8.83
N HIS A 125 18.64 0.67 -9.76
CA HIS A 125 18.57 1.10 -11.16
C HIS A 125 17.61 0.21 -11.94
N ALA A 126 16.37 0.70 -12.14
CA ALA A 126 15.31 -0.03 -12.82
C ALA A 126 15.27 0.22 -14.33
N GLU A 127 15.79 1.36 -14.81
CA GLU A 127 15.69 1.78 -16.20
C GLU A 127 16.18 0.72 -17.18
N GLY A 128 15.34 0.41 -18.18
CA GLY A 128 15.63 -0.58 -19.22
C GLY A 128 15.54 -2.04 -18.77
N LYS A 129 15.17 -2.31 -17.53
CA LYS A 129 14.99 -3.67 -17.01
C LYS A 129 13.58 -4.20 -17.25
N SER A 130 13.50 -5.48 -17.54
CA SER A 130 12.23 -6.21 -17.56
C SER A 130 11.69 -6.43 -16.14
N VAL A 131 10.39 -6.75 -16.04
CA VAL A 131 9.75 -7.11 -14.78
C VAL A 131 10.49 -8.24 -14.06
N ASP A 132 10.94 -9.27 -14.80
CA ASP A 132 11.65 -10.42 -14.20
C ASP A 132 13.05 -10.06 -13.70
N GLU A 133 13.74 -9.13 -14.34
CA GLU A 133 15.03 -8.61 -13.84
C GLU A 133 14.82 -7.76 -12.59
N ILE A 134 13.77 -6.94 -12.54
CA ILE A 134 13.44 -6.12 -11.37
C ILE A 134 13.06 -7.00 -10.16
N LYS A 135 12.38 -8.13 -10.37
CA LYS A 135 12.08 -9.10 -9.31
C LYS A 135 13.32 -9.69 -8.64
N GLN A 136 14.49 -9.63 -9.31
CA GLN A 136 15.77 -10.06 -8.72
C GLN A 136 16.40 -9.01 -7.80
N TRP A 137 15.85 -7.80 -7.74
CA TRP A 137 16.27 -6.78 -6.77
C TRP A 137 16.18 -7.33 -5.35
N PRO A 138 17.30 -7.41 -4.58
CA PRO A 138 17.30 -8.10 -3.28
C PRO A 138 16.21 -7.65 -2.32
N SER A 139 15.97 -6.34 -2.22
CA SER A 139 14.92 -5.79 -1.33
C SER A 139 13.53 -6.22 -1.78
N LEU A 140 13.24 -6.23 -3.09
CA LEU A 140 11.97 -6.69 -3.63
C LEU A 140 11.83 -8.22 -3.56
N ALA A 141 12.91 -8.96 -3.77
CA ALA A 141 12.92 -10.41 -3.67
C ALA A 141 12.49 -10.92 -2.27
N ARG A 142 12.75 -10.16 -1.21
CA ARG A 142 12.24 -10.45 0.14
C ARG A 142 10.71 -10.48 0.16
N ILE A 143 10.07 -9.47 -0.47
CA ILE A 143 8.59 -9.38 -0.58
C ILE A 143 8.00 -10.63 -1.25
N HIS A 144 8.70 -11.20 -2.23
CA HIS A 144 8.20 -12.35 -2.99
C HIS A 144 8.51 -13.71 -2.38
N ASN A 145 9.60 -13.83 -1.61
CA ASN A 145 10.14 -15.13 -1.21
C ASN A 145 10.03 -15.42 0.29
N GLU A 146 9.93 -14.41 1.15
CA GLU A 146 9.82 -14.66 2.59
C GLU A 146 8.41 -15.14 2.96
N SER A 147 8.33 -16.14 3.83
CA SER A 147 7.17 -17.00 4.04
C SER A 147 5.86 -16.30 4.40
N ARG A 148 5.92 -15.18 5.07
CA ARG A 148 4.73 -14.42 5.50
C ARG A 148 4.39 -13.29 4.55
N VAL A 149 5.39 -12.46 4.20
CA VAL A 149 5.17 -11.29 3.33
C VAL A 149 4.81 -11.68 1.91
N SER A 150 5.31 -12.81 1.39
CA SER A 150 4.99 -13.28 0.03
C SER A 150 3.51 -13.56 -0.20
N LYS A 151 2.76 -13.83 0.87
CA LYS A 151 1.31 -14.07 0.83
C LYS A 151 0.49 -12.78 0.80
N ALA A 152 1.09 -11.62 1.06
CA ALA A 152 0.38 -10.36 1.13
C ALA A 152 -0.31 -10.02 -0.20
N VAL A 153 -1.51 -9.45 -0.13
CA VAL A 153 -2.15 -8.78 -1.27
C VAL A 153 -1.38 -7.50 -1.52
N ARG A 154 -0.98 -7.27 -2.77
CA ARG A 154 -0.20 -6.09 -3.16
C ARG A 154 -0.98 -5.25 -4.15
N LEU A 155 -1.13 -3.96 -3.83
CA LEU A 155 -1.77 -2.95 -4.66
C LEU A 155 -0.75 -1.84 -4.92
N ALA A 156 -0.74 -1.25 -6.10
CA ALA A 156 0.22 -0.21 -6.42
C ALA A 156 -0.37 0.88 -7.31
N MET A 157 0.04 2.13 -7.04
CA MET A 157 -0.24 3.29 -7.86
C MET A 157 1.06 4.04 -8.16
N GLY A 158 1.27 4.32 -9.44
CA GLY A 158 2.22 5.32 -9.91
C GLY A 158 1.54 6.67 -10.11
N ILE A 159 2.21 7.77 -9.79
CA ILE A 159 1.69 9.13 -9.97
C ILE A 159 2.54 9.85 -11.03
N GLY A 160 1.88 10.32 -12.10
CA GLY A 160 2.55 10.98 -13.20
C GLY A 160 3.25 10.02 -14.16
N GLY A 161 4.06 10.58 -15.08
CA GLY A 161 4.67 9.83 -16.18
C GLY A 161 6.11 9.34 -15.94
N ASP A 162 6.72 9.68 -14.80
CA ASP A 162 8.13 9.39 -14.54
C ASP A 162 8.36 8.03 -13.86
N MET A 163 7.31 7.43 -13.32
CA MET A 163 7.35 6.11 -12.69
C MET A 163 7.41 5.00 -13.74
N ASP A 164 8.42 4.14 -13.65
CA ASP A 164 8.49 2.94 -14.48
C ASP A 164 7.43 1.91 -14.03
N VAL A 165 6.45 1.68 -14.87
CA VAL A 165 5.35 0.73 -14.61
C VAL A 165 5.87 -0.70 -14.36
N ASN A 166 7.04 -1.06 -14.88
CA ASN A 166 7.65 -2.37 -14.63
C ASN A 166 8.06 -2.57 -13.17
N VAL A 167 8.43 -1.49 -12.46
CA VAL A 167 8.72 -1.55 -11.02
C VAL A 167 7.45 -1.92 -10.25
N LEU A 168 6.34 -1.28 -10.58
CA LEU A 168 5.04 -1.54 -9.94
C LEU A 168 4.51 -2.93 -10.28
N LYS A 169 4.62 -3.37 -11.54
CA LYS A 169 4.28 -4.75 -11.96
C LYS A 169 5.14 -5.77 -11.24
N ALA A 170 6.44 -5.52 -11.10
CA ALA A 170 7.34 -6.39 -10.36
C ALA A 170 6.96 -6.47 -8.88
N PHE A 171 6.59 -5.35 -8.25
CA PHE A 171 6.11 -5.32 -6.87
C PHE A 171 4.83 -6.14 -6.69
N ILE A 172 3.82 -5.92 -7.53
CA ILE A 172 2.53 -6.63 -7.46
C ILE A 172 2.74 -8.12 -7.71
N ASN A 173 3.50 -8.49 -8.72
CA ASN A 173 3.78 -9.88 -9.13
C ASN A 173 2.51 -10.74 -9.24
N ASN A 174 1.46 -10.19 -9.80
CA ASN A 174 0.18 -10.84 -10.05
C ASN A 174 -0.44 -10.24 -11.33
N SER A 175 -0.60 -11.05 -12.39
CA SER A 175 -1.14 -10.58 -13.67
C SER A 175 -2.62 -10.23 -13.64
N GLU A 176 -3.35 -10.68 -12.63
CA GLU A 176 -4.77 -10.36 -12.44
C GLU A 176 -4.98 -9.04 -11.66
N MET A 177 -3.90 -8.50 -11.07
CA MET A 177 -3.96 -7.28 -10.30
C MET A 177 -3.35 -6.14 -11.11
N PRO A 178 -4.13 -5.11 -11.46
CA PRO A 178 -3.64 -4.02 -12.29
C PRO A 178 -2.71 -3.08 -11.51
N VAL A 179 -1.85 -2.40 -12.26
CA VAL A 179 -1.15 -1.20 -11.83
C VAL A 179 -1.99 0.00 -12.23
N ILE A 180 -2.25 0.90 -11.29
CA ILE A 180 -2.95 2.15 -11.57
C ILE A 180 -1.91 3.27 -11.79
N MET A 181 -2.03 4.00 -12.90
CA MET A 181 -1.19 5.15 -13.20
C MET A 181 -2.03 6.43 -13.12
N ALA A 182 -1.88 7.17 -12.03
CA ALA A 182 -2.63 8.39 -11.80
C ALA A 182 -2.02 9.58 -12.56
N LYS A 183 -2.79 10.15 -13.49
CA LYS A 183 -2.43 11.35 -14.25
C LYS A 183 -2.82 12.64 -13.54
N ASP A 184 -3.80 12.57 -12.65
CA ASP A 184 -4.40 13.70 -11.96
C ASP A 184 -4.79 13.37 -10.51
N ASN A 185 -5.29 14.39 -9.82
CA ASN A 185 -5.68 14.27 -8.42
C ASN A 185 -6.93 13.42 -8.22
N ASP A 186 -7.81 13.35 -9.22
CA ASP A 186 -9.04 12.56 -9.16
C ASP A 186 -8.72 11.08 -9.16
N THR A 187 -7.81 10.64 -10.02
CA THR A 187 -7.32 9.25 -10.07
C THR A 187 -6.61 8.86 -8.77
N ILE A 188 -5.87 9.79 -8.13
CA ILE A 188 -5.27 9.52 -6.80
C ILE A 188 -6.38 9.25 -5.77
N ALA A 189 -7.43 10.09 -5.73
CA ALA A 189 -8.54 9.92 -4.81
C ALA A 189 -9.28 8.60 -5.06
N LYS A 190 -9.59 8.26 -6.33
CA LYS A 190 -10.22 7.01 -6.74
C LYS A 190 -9.38 5.78 -6.33
N PHE A 191 -8.05 5.86 -6.42
CA PHE A 191 -7.19 4.77 -5.96
C PHE A 191 -7.35 4.50 -4.46
N PHE A 192 -7.35 5.55 -3.63
CA PHE A 192 -7.58 5.38 -2.19
C PHE A 192 -8.99 4.85 -1.89
N GLU A 193 -10.00 5.27 -2.66
CA GLU A 193 -11.36 4.72 -2.57
C GLU A 193 -11.36 3.23 -2.90
N TRP A 194 -10.71 2.83 -3.99
CA TRP A 194 -10.56 1.43 -4.39
C TRP A 194 -9.88 0.58 -3.30
N VAL A 195 -8.80 1.08 -2.70
CA VAL A 195 -8.13 0.43 -1.55
C VAL A 195 -9.09 0.30 -0.38
N THR A 196 -9.81 1.39 -0.05
CA THR A 196 -10.76 1.42 1.07
C THR A 196 -11.87 0.39 0.87
N MET A 197 -12.47 0.31 -0.30
CA MET A 197 -13.51 -0.65 -0.63
C MET A 197 -12.98 -2.09 -0.58
N SER A 198 -11.83 -2.34 -1.20
CA SER A 198 -11.21 -3.67 -1.25
C SER A 198 -10.89 -4.21 0.15
N VAL A 199 -10.35 -3.38 1.01
CA VAL A 199 -10.04 -3.76 2.40
C VAL A 199 -11.33 -3.92 3.24
N SER A 200 -12.31 -3.03 3.04
CA SER A 200 -13.59 -3.07 3.77
C SER A 200 -14.37 -4.34 3.49
N ILE A 201 -14.46 -4.76 2.22
CA ILE A 201 -15.13 -6.02 1.82
C ILE A 201 -14.42 -7.21 2.47
N ARG A 202 -13.10 -7.23 2.48
CA ARG A 202 -12.33 -8.27 3.18
C ARG A 202 -12.64 -8.28 4.68
N SER A 203 -12.71 -7.11 5.31
CA SER A 203 -12.95 -6.96 6.75
C SER A 203 -14.28 -7.59 7.20
N VAL A 204 -15.36 -7.46 6.41
CA VAL A 204 -16.68 -7.99 6.76
C VAL A 204 -16.91 -9.41 6.24
N SER A 205 -16.05 -9.93 5.39
CA SER A 205 -16.19 -11.26 4.79
C SER A 205 -16.12 -12.39 5.82
N ALA A 206 -16.81 -13.49 5.53
CA ALA A 206 -16.67 -14.74 6.27
C ALA A 206 -15.26 -15.34 6.17
N ASN A 207 -14.57 -15.12 5.06
CA ASN A 207 -13.19 -15.55 4.81
C ASN A 207 -12.37 -14.41 4.17
N PRO A 208 -11.82 -13.49 4.98
CA PRO A 208 -11.05 -12.34 4.48
C PRO A 208 -9.86 -12.70 3.57
N ASN A 209 -9.28 -13.90 3.72
CA ASN A 209 -8.14 -14.33 2.90
C ASN A 209 -8.55 -14.81 1.50
N ALA A 210 -9.83 -15.13 1.27
CA ALA A 210 -10.34 -15.62 -0.01
C ALA A 210 -10.99 -14.52 -0.87
N VAL A 211 -11.13 -13.30 -0.34
CA VAL A 211 -11.74 -12.19 -1.06
C VAL A 211 -10.69 -11.47 -1.89
N ALA A 212 -10.93 -11.38 -3.19
CA ALA A 212 -10.14 -10.55 -4.10
C ALA A 212 -10.39 -9.05 -3.84
N ALA A 213 -9.50 -8.19 -4.34
CA ALA A 213 -9.78 -6.77 -4.42
C ALA A 213 -11.01 -6.51 -5.31
N VAL A 214 -11.67 -5.38 -5.10
CA VAL A 214 -12.76 -4.90 -5.98
C VAL A 214 -12.24 -4.81 -7.41
N ASP A 215 -13.08 -5.10 -8.39
CA ASP A 215 -12.71 -4.90 -9.80
C ASP A 215 -12.42 -3.41 -10.01
N PRO A 216 -11.22 -3.04 -10.48
CA PRO A 216 -10.89 -1.63 -10.70
C PRO A 216 -11.83 -0.95 -11.70
N ASN A 217 -12.41 -1.68 -12.66
CA ASN A 217 -13.39 -1.13 -13.61
C ASN A 217 -14.68 -0.65 -12.95
N ASP A 218 -14.93 -1.02 -11.69
CA ASP A 218 -16.06 -0.48 -10.92
C ASP A 218 -15.81 0.95 -10.41
N ILE A 219 -14.58 1.44 -10.47
CA ILE A 219 -14.16 2.72 -9.91
C ILE A 219 -13.45 3.61 -10.92
N PHE A 220 -12.62 3.01 -11.79
CA PHE A 220 -11.85 3.73 -12.81
C PHE A 220 -12.61 3.73 -14.13
N ASP A 221 -12.62 4.87 -14.82
CA ASP A 221 -13.22 5.02 -16.13
C ASP A 221 -12.31 4.39 -17.21
N ASP A 222 -12.89 4.02 -18.38
CA ASP A 222 -12.17 3.37 -19.49
C ASP A 222 -10.98 4.21 -20.03
N ASP A 223 -10.96 5.52 -19.78
CA ASP A 223 -9.90 6.45 -20.19
C ASP A 223 -8.73 6.55 -19.18
N GLU A 224 -8.83 5.88 -18.02
CA GLU A 224 -7.79 5.88 -16.99
C GLU A 224 -6.77 4.76 -17.25
N GLU A 225 -5.49 5.06 -17.04
CA GLU A 225 -4.40 4.10 -17.33
C GLU A 225 -4.35 2.99 -16.27
N VAL A 226 -5.04 1.90 -16.57
CA VAL A 226 -5.01 0.63 -15.83
C VAL A 226 -4.12 -0.34 -16.62
N PHE A 227 -3.01 -0.82 -16.04
CA PHE A 227 -2.00 -1.64 -16.71
C PHE A 227 -1.80 -3.02 -16.07
#